data_66f7b6cb2ea5fe3e07d7d78273e56bd3
#
_entry.id   66f7b6cb2ea5fe3e07d7d78273e56bd3
#
_cell.length_a   1.000
_cell.length_b   1.000
_cell.length_c   1.000
_cell.angle_alpha   90.00
_cell.angle_beta   90.00
_cell.angle_gamma   90.00
#
_symmetry.space_group_name_H-M   'P 1'
#
loop_
_entity.id
_entity.type
_entity.pdbx_description
1 polymer ?
#
loop_
_entity_poly.entity_id
_entity_poly.type
_entity_poly.pdbx_seq_one_letter_code
_entity_poly.pdbx_strand_id
1 'polypeptide(L)'
;MPDVSNIETHRASVPTTDGFAAFLALAELWRLSTDQQIILLGAPARSTYFKWKKDGGSMSPDTVERVSHLMAIYKALQILFPIPERADAWLSRHHRFFGNRSARDVLLDGKLEDIIRVREYVDAQRGG
;
A
#
# COMPACT_ATOMS: atom_id res chain seq x y z
N MET A 1 12.74 5.25 -26.02
CA MET A 1 12.44 5.84 -24.76
C MET A 1 11.04 5.47 -24.37
N PRO A 2 10.90 5.03 -23.16
CA PRO A 2 9.55 4.77 -22.71
C PRO A 2 8.79 6.07 -22.79
N ASP A 3 7.78 5.99 -23.49
CA ASP A 3 6.98 7.13 -23.72
C ASP A 3 6.24 7.50 -22.45
N VAL A 4 6.53 8.67 -21.93
CA VAL A 4 5.89 9.15 -20.72
C VAL A 4 4.37 9.22 -20.92
N SER A 5 3.94 9.52 -22.13
CA SER A 5 2.51 9.59 -22.40
C SER A 5 1.87 8.21 -22.32
N ASN A 6 2.61 7.14 -22.54
CA ASN A 6 2.09 5.79 -22.35
C ASN A 6 1.80 5.54 -20.88
N ILE A 7 2.65 6.05 -20.01
CA ILE A 7 2.41 5.93 -18.57
C ILE A 7 1.15 6.68 -18.18
N GLU A 8 0.96 7.85 -18.74
CA GLU A 8 -0.24 8.64 -18.49
C GLU A 8 -1.47 7.92 -19.00
N THR A 9 -1.39 7.39 -20.22
CA THR A 9 -2.49 6.70 -20.83
C THR A 9 -2.92 5.47 -20.05
N HIS A 10 -1.97 4.79 -19.44
CA HIS A 10 -2.25 3.55 -18.72
C HIS A 10 -2.58 3.75 -17.26
N ARG A 11 -2.71 4.99 -16.83
CA ARG A 11 -2.95 5.27 -15.41
C ARG A 11 -4.25 4.65 -14.91
N ALA A 12 -5.28 4.61 -15.73
CA ALA A 12 -6.57 4.07 -15.35
C ALA A 12 -6.59 2.55 -15.32
N SER A 13 -5.62 1.92 -16.00
CA SER A 13 -5.53 0.45 -16.08
C SER A 13 -4.09 0.03 -15.87
N VAL A 14 -3.61 0.23 -14.64
CA VAL A 14 -2.24 -0.13 -14.29
C VAL A 14 -2.08 -1.64 -14.41
N PRO A 15 -1.10 -2.10 -15.23
CA PRO A 15 -0.85 -3.53 -15.33
C PRO A 15 -0.44 -4.09 -13.98
N THR A 16 -0.88 -5.31 -13.68
CA THR A 16 -0.52 -5.96 -12.42
C THR A 16 0.98 -6.10 -12.31
N THR A 17 1.67 -6.35 -13.42
CA THR A 17 3.12 -6.49 -13.41
C THR A 17 3.83 -5.25 -12.87
N ASP A 18 3.22 -4.07 -13.01
CA ASP A 18 3.81 -2.84 -12.50
C ASP A 18 3.37 -2.54 -11.07
N GLY A 19 2.07 -2.34 -10.88
CA GLY A 19 1.55 -1.96 -9.57
C GLY A 19 1.63 -3.09 -8.56
N PHE A 20 1.35 -4.30 -8.97
CA PHE A 20 1.38 -5.43 -8.06
C PHE A 20 2.81 -5.76 -7.63
N ALA A 21 3.78 -5.64 -8.54
CA ALA A 21 5.17 -5.86 -8.19
C ALA A 21 5.63 -4.85 -7.14
N ALA A 22 5.22 -3.60 -7.27
CA ALA A 22 5.54 -2.58 -6.27
C ALA A 22 4.92 -2.92 -4.93
N PHE A 23 3.68 -3.40 -4.94
CA PHE A 23 3.02 -3.82 -3.71
C PHE A 23 3.74 -5.01 -3.06
N LEU A 24 4.19 -5.98 -3.86
CA LEU A 24 4.91 -7.12 -3.31
C LEU A 24 6.21 -6.69 -2.65
N ALA A 25 6.92 -5.73 -3.23
CA ALA A 25 8.14 -5.20 -2.63
C ALA A 25 7.83 -4.53 -1.30
N LEU A 26 6.74 -3.75 -1.24
CA LEU A 26 6.31 -3.12 -0.01
C LEU A 26 5.93 -4.16 1.03
N ALA A 27 5.22 -5.20 0.62
CA ALA A 27 4.77 -6.25 1.52
C ALA A 27 5.96 -6.95 2.18
N GLU A 28 7.05 -7.12 1.42
CA GLU A 28 8.25 -7.72 1.98
C GLU A 28 8.88 -6.79 3.00
N LEU A 29 9.00 -5.51 2.70
CA LEU A 29 9.55 -4.53 3.63
C LEU A 29 8.75 -4.44 4.92
N TRP A 30 7.44 -4.50 4.81
CA TRP A 30 6.54 -4.41 5.95
C TRP A 30 6.28 -5.78 6.60
N ARG A 31 6.89 -6.83 6.06
CA ARG A 31 6.77 -8.20 6.58
C ARG A 31 5.31 -8.65 6.67
N LEU A 32 4.57 -8.41 5.60
CA LEU A 32 3.17 -8.81 5.53
C LEU A 32 3.07 -10.27 5.12
N SER A 33 2.23 -11.02 5.84
CA SER A 33 1.91 -12.39 5.45
C SER A 33 1.04 -12.36 4.19
N THR A 34 0.88 -13.51 3.55
CA THR A 34 -0.01 -13.62 2.40
C THR A 34 -1.43 -13.19 2.76
N ASP A 35 -1.93 -13.63 3.91
CA ASP A 35 -3.27 -13.26 4.34
C ASP A 35 -3.40 -11.75 4.56
N GLN A 36 -2.40 -11.14 5.16
CA GLN A 36 -2.39 -9.70 5.37
C GLN A 36 -2.34 -8.94 4.05
N GLN A 37 -1.56 -9.44 3.10
CA GLN A 37 -1.50 -8.85 1.77
C GLN A 37 -2.86 -8.87 1.09
N ILE A 38 -3.56 -10.00 1.17
CA ILE A 38 -4.88 -10.14 0.57
C ILE A 38 -5.86 -9.16 1.21
N ILE A 39 -5.81 -9.00 2.53
CA ILE A 39 -6.66 -8.02 3.23
C ILE A 39 -6.41 -6.62 2.68
N LEU A 40 -5.16 -6.21 2.56
CA LEU A 40 -4.82 -4.86 2.11
C LEU A 40 -5.20 -4.63 0.65
N LEU A 41 -5.22 -5.68 -0.15
CA LEU A 41 -5.60 -5.58 -1.57
C LEU A 41 -7.10 -5.52 -1.79
N GLY A 42 -7.90 -5.60 -0.72
CA GLY A 42 -9.35 -5.55 -0.83
C GLY A 42 -10.00 -6.90 -0.81
N ALA A 43 -9.32 -7.89 -0.26
CA ALA A 43 -9.80 -9.26 -0.11
C ALA A 43 -10.15 -9.92 -1.45
N PRO A 44 -9.28 -9.87 -2.46
CA PRO A 44 -9.51 -10.68 -3.65
C PRO A 44 -9.49 -12.16 -3.28
N ALA A 45 -10.06 -12.98 -4.11
CA ALA A 45 -9.99 -14.43 -3.90
C ALA A 45 -8.52 -14.85 -3.90
N ARG A 46 -8.17 -15.84 -3.08
CA ARG A 46 -6.79 -16.32 -3.03
C ARG A 46 -6.28 -16.75 -4.40
N SER A 47 -7.14 -17.40 -5.19
CA SER A 47 -6.76 -17.81 -6.55
C SER A 47 -6.41 -16.60 -7.42
N THR A 48 -7.15 -15.51 -7.27
CA THR A 48 -6.88 -14.28 -8.00
C THR A 48 -5.54 -13.68 -7.57
N TYR A 49 -5.28 -13.65 -6.27
CA TYR A 49 -4.01 -13.15 -5.73
C TYR A 49 -2.84 -13.94 -6.32
N PHE A 50 -2.91 -15.27 -6.28
CA PHE A 50 -1.81 -16.09 -6.79
C PHE A 50 -1.68 -16.03 -8.30
N LYS A 51 -2.79 -15.83 -9.02
CA LYS A 51 -2.73 -15.61 -10.45
C LYS A 51 -1.97 -14.31 -10.77
N TRP A 52 -2.29 -13.24 -10.06
CA TRP A 52 -1.56 -11.99 -10.24
C TRP A 52 -0.07 -12.18 -9.97
N LYS A 53 0.25 -12.94 -8.93
CA LYS A 53 1.63 -13.16 -8.54
C LYS A 53 2.39 -13.97 -9.58
N LYS A 54 1.73 -14.92 -10.22
CA LYS A 54 2.34 -15.82 -11.20
C LYS A 54 2.33 -15.26 -12.62
N ASP A 55 1.17 -14.83 -13.07
CA ASP A 55 0.96 -14.51 -14.49
C ASP A 55 0.76 -13.03 -14.77
N GLY A 56 0.57 -12.23 -13.75
CA GLY A 56 0.19 -10.85 -13.94
C GLY A 56 -1.30 -10.71 -14.18
N GLY A 57 -1.69 -9.70 -14.93
CA GLY A 57 -3.08 -9.37 -15.18
C GLY A 57 -3.39 -7.98 -14.71
N SER A 58 -4.66 -7.63 -14.66
CA SER A 58 -5.08 -6.30 -14.23
C SER A 58 -5.75 -6.38 -12.87
N MET A 59 -5.29 -5.53 -11.95
CA MET A 59 -5.96 -5.38 -10.67
C MET A 59 -7.27 -4.61 -10.87
N SER A 60 -8.25 -4.86 -10.01
CA SER A 60 -9.48 -4.10 -10.02
C SER A 60 -9.21 -2.63 -9.68
N PRO A 61 -10.10 -1.71 -10.07
CA PRO A 61 -9.92 -0.31 -9.70
C PRO A 61 -9.80 -0.10 -8.19
N ASP A 62 -10.57 -0.86 -7.40
CA ASP A 62 -10.47 -0.78 -5.94
C ASP A 62 -9.08 -1.17 -5.47
N THR A 63 -8.53 -2.26 -5.98
CA THR A 63 -7.20 -2.71 -5.59
C THR A 63 -6.13 -1.71 -6.00
N VAL A 64 -6.26 -1.14 -7.21
CA VAL A 64 -5.33 -0.11 -7.68
C VAL A 64 -5.34 1.08 -6.73
N GLU A 65 -6.51 1.51 -6.32
CA GLU A 65 -6.63 2.65 -5.40
C GLU A 65 -5.97 2.33 -4.05
N ARG A 66 -6.21 1.14 -3.51
CA ARG A 66 -5.60 0.73 -2.25
C ARG A 66 -4.08 0.71 -2.33
N VAL A 67 -3.54 0.12 -3.39
CA VAL A 67 -2.09 0.07 -3.58
C VAL A 67 -1.52 1.47 -3.69
N SER A 68 -2.20 2.37 -4.40
CA SER A 68 -1.77 3.75 -4.55
C SER A 68 -1.64 4.45 -3.21
N HIS A 69 -2.63 4.29 -2.33
CA HIS A 69 -2.56 4.89 -1.00
C HIS A 69 -1.46 4.27 -0.15
N LEU A 70 -1.30 2.95 -0.22
CA LEU A 70 -0.25 2.27 0.54
C LEU A 70 1.14 2.72 0.13
N MET A 71 1.36 2.88 -1.18
CA MET A 71 2.64 3.38 -1.67
C MET A 71 2.89 4.82 -1.24
N ALA A 72 1.83 5.64 -1.18
CA ALA A 72 1.95 7.01 -0.72
C ALA A 72 2.33 7.05 0.77
N ILE A 73 1.75 6.16 1.58
CA ILE A 73 2.12 6.03 2.99
C ILE A 73 3.59 5.68 3.11
N TYR A 74 4.03 4.69 2.34
CA TYR A 74 5.42 4.26 2.37
C TYR A 74 6.36 5.43 2.04
N LYS A 75 6.09 6.16 0.97
CA LYS A 75 6.94 7.28 0.56
C LYS A 75 6.97 8.38 1.60
N ALA A 76 5.81 8.69 2.18
CA ALA A 76 5.74 9.71 3.22
C ALA A 76 6.55 9.31 4.45
N LEU A 77 6.49 8.03 4.83
CA LEU A 77 7.28 7.54 5.97
C LEU A 77 8.77 7.63 5.70
N GLN A 78 9.21 7.37 4.46
CA GLN A 78 10.61 7.49 4.11
C GLN A 78 11.10 8.94 4.21
N ILE A 79 10.22 9.90 3.95
CA ILE A 79 10.55 11.31 4.09
C ILE A 79 10.61 11.70 5.56
N LEU A 80 9.64 11.25 6.37
CA LEU A 80 9.58 11.56 7.80
C LEU A 80 10.70 10.88 8.57
N PHE A 81 11.04 9.67 8.19
CA PHE A 81 12.03 8.86 8.88
C PHE A 81 13.06 8.36 7.86
N PRO A 82 14.13 9.17 7.61
CA PRO A 82 15.13 8.79 6.60
C PRO A 82 15.84 7.47 6.92
N ILE A 83 15.85 7.05 8.18
CA ILE A 83 16.41 5.76 8.57
C ILE A 83 15.30 4.71 8.38
N PRO A 84 15.46 3.76 7.44
CA PRO A 84 14.38 2.82 7.10
C PRO A 84 13.82 2.03 8.28
N GLU A 85 14.68 1.63 9.22
CA GLU A 85 14.24 0.88 10.38
C GLU A 85 13.26 1.69 11.24
N ARG A 86 13.43 3.00 11.29
CA ARG A 86 12.54 3.87 12.06
C ARG A 86 11.21 4.05 11.36
N ALA A 87 11.24 4.15 10.03
CA ALA A 87 10.02 4.22 9.25
C ALA A 87 9.18 2.95 9.45
N ASP A 88 9.84 1.80 9.39
CA ASP A 88 9.15 0.52 9.58
C ASP A 88 8.61 0.38 11.01
N ALA A 89 9.41 0.81 12.00
CA ALA A 89 9.00 0.74 13.40
C ALA A 89 7.76 1.60 13.69
N TRP A 90 7.61 2.72 12.96
CA TRP A 90 6.45 3.59 13.13
C TRP A 90 5.15 2.83 12.89
N LEU A 91 5.13 1.95 11.91
CA LEU A 91 3.92 1.20 11.58
C LEU A 91 3.41 0.36 12.74
N SER A 92 4.32 -0.17 13.56
CA SER A 92 3.95 -1.07 14.66
C SER A 92 3.76 -0.35 15.97
N ARG A 93 4.07 0.94 16.04
CA ARG A 93 3.95 1.73 17.26
C ARG A 93 2.51 2.14 17.46
N HIS A 94 2.04 2.11 18.71
CA HIS A 94 0.69 2.53 19.03
C HIS A 94 0.60 4.06 19.07
N HIS A 95 -0.48 4.59 18.54
CA HIS A 95 -0.70 6.04 18.47
C HIS A 95 -2.05 6.39 19.05
N ARG A 96 -2.05 7.46 19.83
CA ARG A 96 -3.30 7.95 20.41
C ARG A 96 -4.31 8.30 19.32
N PHE A 97 -3.84 8.85 18.20
CA PHE A 97 -4.72 9.21 17.08
C PHE A 97 -5.52 8.03 16.56
N PHE A 98 -4.96 6.82 16.65
CA PHE A 98 -5.63 5.60 16.19
C PHE A 98 -6.25 4.81 17.34
N GLY A 99 -6.61 5.49 18.43
CA GLY A 99 -7.22 4.81 19.57
C GLY A 99 -6.28 3.87 20.29
N ASN A 100 -5.01 4.24 20.35
CA ASN A 100 -3.93 3.45 20.95
C ASN A 100 -3.67 2.14 20.20
N ARG A 101 -4.01 2.12 18.93
CA ARG A 101 -3.66 1.02 18.02
C ARG A 101 -2.50 1.46 17.14
N SER A 102 -1.82 0.50 16.54
CA SER A 102 -0.79 0.82 15.55
C SER A 102 -1.44 1.16 14.22
N ALA A 103 -0.71 1.91 13.39
CA ALA A 103 -1.17 2.14 12.02
C ALA A 103 -1.32 0.81 11.28
N ARG A 104 -0.42 -0.13 11.54
CA ARG A 104 -0.48 -1.47 10.94
C ARG A 104 -1.82 -2.14 11.26
N ASP A 105 -2.25 -2.08 12.51
CA ASP A 105 -3.53 -2.67 12.92
C ASP A 105 -4.70 -2.00 12.20
N VAL A 106 -4.65 -0.69 12.08
CA VAL A 106 -5.71 0.06 11.40
C VAL A 106 -5.77 -0.34 9.92
N LEU A 107 -4.61 -0.42 9.26
CA LEU A 107 -4.56 -0.84 7.86
C LEU A 107 -5.14 -2.25 7.68
N LEU A 108 -4.86 -3.14 8.63
CA LEU A 108 -5.29 -4.52 8.54
C LEU A 108 -6.76 -4.74 8.90
N ASP A 109 -7.49 -3.69 9.28
CA ASP A 109 -8.94 -3.77 9.35
C ASP A 109 -9.54 -3.94 7.95
N GLY A 110 -8.78 -3.61 6.90
CA GLY A 110 -9.12 -3.95 5.54
C GLY A 110 -10.05 -2.98 4.82
N LYS A 111 -10.41 -1.88 5.45
CA LYS A 111 -11.31 -0.91 4.85
C LYS A 111 -10.52 0.18 4.13
N LEU A 112 -10.99 0.57 2.96
CA LEU A 112 -10.35 1.61 2.18
C LEU A 112 -10.25 2.92 2.97
N GLU A 113 -11.33 3.30 3.69
CA GLU A 113 -11.34 4.53 4.45
C GLU A 113 -10.29 4.53 5.56
N ASP A 114 -9.94 3.37 6.11
CA ASP A 114 -8.90 3.27 7.13
C ASP A 114 -7.52 3.48 6.51
N ILE A 115 -7.31 2.97 5.30
CA ILE A 115 -6.06 3.19 4.56
C ILE A 115 -5.91 4.68 4.27
N ILE A 116 -6.98 5.32 3.80
CA ILE A 116 -6.96 6.75 3.51
C ILE A 116 -6.69 7.55 4.77
N ARG A 117 -7.28 7.15 5.89
CA ARG A 117 -7.09 7.83 7.16
C ARG A 117 -5.63 7.80 7.60
N VAL A 118 -4.97 6.65 7.46
CA VAL A 118 -3.54 6.56 7.79
C VAL A 118 -2.73 7.44 6.86
N ARG A 119 -3.05 7.42 5.57
CA ARG A 119 -2.35 8.26 4.60
C ARG A 119 -2.48 9.74 4.94
N GLU A 120 -3.68 10.18 5.25
CA GLU A 120 -3.91 11.59 5.58
C GLU A 120 -3.15 11.98 6.84
N TYR A 121 -3.12 11.10 7.83
CA TYR A 121 -2.36 11.38 9.04
C TYR A 121 -0.86 11.55 8.75
N VAL A 122 -0.29 10.64 7.98
CA VAL A 122 1.13 10.70 7.66
C VAL A 122 1.45 11.93 6.82
N ASP A 123 0.59 12.24 5.84
CA ASP A 123 0.78 13.42 5.01
C ASP A 123 0.75 14.70 5.84
N ALA A 124 -0.14 14.77 6.82
CA ALA A 124 -0.20 15.91 7.72
C ALA A 124 1.08 16.07 8.54
N GLN A 125 1.70 14.96 8.93
CA GLN A 125 2.96 15.01 9.67
C GLN A 125 4.10 15.54 8.82
N ARG A 126 4.01 15.42 7.51
CA ARG A 126 5.00 16.00 6.60
C ARG A 126 4.90 17.51 6.47
N GLY A 127 3.93 18.12 7.12
CA GLY A 127 3.71 19.54 7.04
C GLY A 127 2.83 19.93 5.87
N GLY A 128 2.21 18.93 5.28
CA GLY A 128 1.33 19.17 4.14
C GLY A 128 -0.13 19.11 4.49
#